data_4228b645961c629e75a6186636c0a82d
#
_entry.id   4228b645961c629e75a6186636c0a82d
#
_cell.length_a   1.000
_cell.length_b   1.000
_cell.length_c   1.000
_cell.angle_alpha   90.00
_cell.angle_beta   90.00
_cell.angle_gamma   90.00
#
_symmetry.space_group_name_H-M   'P 1'
#
loop_
_entity.id
_entity.type
_entity.pdbx_description
1 polymer ?
#
loop_
_entity_poly.entity_id
_entity_poly.type
_entity_poly.pdbx_seq_one_letter_code
_entity_poly.pdbx_strand_id
1 'polypeptide(L)'
;MAICSSLSYAQFNTVSPNSRVYKLATEADTSNEISTSVDNDSNNKREVCDVKDMKRQLILHYTSVSFPLKQLHVNSPFGKRKDPFTGKNAQHNGIDLFARSDDVYSIMQGKVIKSGVDRKSGIYVKMQYGDYTVSYCHLSKAVVKRGDIVNAGEIIGISGNTGTRSTGEHVHISVKYKSHYIDPTILFDYVRETQQECLQKLKELV
;
A
#
# COMPACT_ATOMS: atom_id res chain seq x y z
N MET A 1 -11.32 -14.74 32.26
CA MET A 1 -10.77 -15.46 31.12
C MET A 1 -10.85 -14.55 29.93
N ALA A 2 -9.71 -14.07 29.45
CA ALA A 2 -9.64 -13.15 28.31
C ALA A 2 -9.74 -13.98 27.02
N ILE A 3 -10.77 -13.73 26.22
CA ILE A 3 -10.90 -14.32 24.88
C ILE A 3 -10.08 -13.45 23.95
N CYS A 4 -8.94 -13.99 23.52
CA CYS A 4 -8.10 -13.42 22.50
C CYS A 4 -8.77 -13.69 21.15
N SER A 5 -9.53 -12.73 20.61
CA SER A 5 -10.03 -12.78 19.24
C SER A 5 -8.88 -12.51 18.27
N SER A 6 -8.49 -13.52 17.53
CA SER A 6 -7.52 -13.45 16.45
C SER A 6 -8.00 -12.45 15.40
N LEU A 7 -7.25 -11.35 15.24
CA LEU A 7 -7.38 -10.43 14.11
C LEU A 7 -7.07 -11.20 12.83
N SER A 8 -8.08 -11.51 12.04
CA SER A 8 -7.91 -11.97 10.67
C SER A 8 -7.45 -10.78 9.82
N TYR A 9 -6.20 -10.87 9.35
CA TYR A 9 -5.68 -9.92 8.37
C TYR A 9 -6.49 -10.01 7.08
N ALA A 10 -6.90 -8.85 6.55
CA ALA A 10 -7.58 -8.78 5.28
C ALA A 10 -6.68 -9.41 4.19
N GLN A 11 -7.07 -10.56 3.70
CA GLN A 11 -6.48 -11.14 2.50
C GLN A 11 -7.07 -10.40 1.30
N PHE A 12 -6.21 -9.87 0.44
CA PHE A 12 -6.60 -9.35 -0.85
C PHE A 12 -7.22 -10.50 -1.68
N ASN A 13 -8.54 -10.60 -1.69
CA ASN A 13 -9.24 -11.51 -2.58
C ASN A 13 -9.25 -10.92 -3.99
N THR A 14 -8.61 -11.65 -4.88
CA THR A 14 -8.59 -11.59 -6.35
C THR A 14 -9.38 -10.47 -7.00
N VAL A 15 -8.66 -9.45 -7.45
CA VAL A 15 -9.20 -8.42 -8.34
C VAL A 15 -9.14 -8.93 -9.78
N SER A 16 -10.28 -9.06 -10.42
CA SER A 16 -10.36 -9.22 -11.87
C SER A 16 -9.88 -7.93 -12.55
N PRO A 17 -9.09 -8.00 -13.65
CA PRO A 17 -8.51 -6.81 -14.30
C PRO A 17 -9.51 -5.80 -14.86
N ASN A 18 -10.80 -6.12 -14.87
CA ASN A 18 -11.85 -5.33 -15.51
C ASN A 18 -12.91 -4.75 -14.55
N SER A 19 -12.76 -4.89 -13.23
CA SER A 19 -13.71 -4.26 -12.31
C SER A 19 -13.05 -3.18 -11.46
N ARG A 20 -13.53 -1.94 -11.58
CA ARG A 20 -13.13 -0.79 -10.76
C ARG A 20 -13.73 -0.80 -9.35
N VAL A 21 -14.27 -1.92 -8.89
CA VAL A 21 -14.94 -2.01 -7.59
C VAL A 21 -14.27 -3.07 -6.75
N TYR A 22 -13.57 -2.64 -5.72
CA TYR A 22 -13.03 -3.50 -4.67
C TYR A 22 -14.11 -3.72 -3.62
N LYS A 23 -14.72 -4.91 -3.54
CA LYS A 23 -15.58 -5.28 -2.42
C LYS A 23 -14.73 -5.88 -1.30
N LEU A 24 -14.70 -5.21 -0.17
CA LEU A 24 -14.28 -5.81 1.10
C LEU A 24 -15.39 -6.77 1.52
N ALA A 25 -15.08 -8.07 1.58
CA ALA A 25 -15.97 -9.05 2.17
C ALA A 25 -15.86 -8.94 3.70
N THR A 26 -16.87 -8.39 4.33
CA THR A 26 -17.13 -8.58 5.76
C THR A 26 -18.11 -9.72 5.90
N GLU A 27 -17.63 -10.92 6.18
CA GLU A 27 -18.48 -12.00 6.68
C GLU A 27 -18.31 -12.08 8.20
N ALA A 28 -19.38 -11.75 8.89
CA ALA A 28 -19.63 -12.26 10.24
C ALA A 28 -21.15 -12.44 10.37
N ASP A 29 -21.64 -13.60 9.93
CA ASP A 29 -22.89 -14.15 10.38
C ASP A 29 -22.71 -14.79 11.74
N THR A 30 -23.34 -14.27 12.77
CA THR A 30 -23.76 -15.03 13.94
C THR A 30 -25.07 -14.46 14.45
N SER A 31 -26.15 -15.13 14.08
CA SER A 31 -27.45 -15.05 14.71
C SER A 31 -27.36 -15.49 16.17
N ASN A 32 -27.74 -14.63 17.10
CA ASN A 32 -28.20 -15.04 18.42
C ASN A 32 -29.27 -14.07 18.88
N GLU A 33 -30.51 -14.59 18.88
CA GLU A 33 -31.67 -13.95 19.53
C GLU A 33 -31.45 -13.99 21.04
N ILE A 34 -31.52 -12.84 21.69
CA ILE A 34 -31.75 -12.72 23.12
C ILE A 34 -32.75 -11.58 23.35
N SER A 35 -33.80 -11.95 24.06
CA SER A 35 -34.99 -11.21 24.45
C SER A 35 -34.69 -9.94 25.28
N THR A 36 -35.54 -8.96 25.07
CA THR A 36 -35.63 -7.62 25.64
C THR A 36 -35.79 -7.54 27.15
N SER A 37 -35.03 -6.66 27.80
CA SER A 37 -35.44 -5.82 28.91
C SER A 37 -34.71 -4.48 28.85
N VAL A 38 -35.52 -3.41 28.94
CA VAL A 38 -35.16 -2.02 28.65
C VAL A 38 -34.46 -1.39 29.84
N ASP A 39 -33.19 -0.94 29.66
CA ASP A 39 -32.57 0.07 30.49
C ASP A 39 -31.92 1.12 29.56
N ASN A 40 -32.47 2.36 29.57
CA ASN A 40 -32.06 3.46 28.71
C ASN A 40 -30.60 3.93 28.92
N ASP A 41 -29.98 3.64 30.06
CA ASP A 41 -28.58 4.02 30.36
C ASP A 41 -27.56 3.05 29.73
N SER A 42 -27.95 1.80 29.53
CA SER A 42 -27.12 0.79 28.83
C SER A 42 -27.06 1.02 27.33
N ASN A 43 -28.09 1.60 26.71
CA ASN A 43 -28.11 1.89 25.27
C ASN A 43 -27.16 3.03 24.91
N ASN A 44 -27.17 4.12 25.69
CA ASN A 44 -26.25 5.26 25.45
C ASN A 44 -24.78 4.85 25.61
N LYS A 45 -24.48 3.96 26.54
CA LYS A 45 -23.11 3.45 26.78
C LYS A 45 -22.64 2.48 25.69
N ARG A 46 -23.56 1.68 25.12
CA ARG A 46 -23.27 0.81 23.96
C ARG A 46 -23.05 1.63 22.71
N GLU A 47 -23.90 2.60 22.42
CA GLU A 47 -23.81 3.46 21.23
C GLU A 47 -22.51 4.30 21.23
N VAL A 48 -22.10 4.83 22.38
CA VAL A 48 -20.82 5.55 22.54
C VAL A 48 -19.61 4.60 22.36
N CYS A 49 -19.71 3.35 22.80
CA CYS A 49 -18.67 2.36 22.62
C CYS A 49 -18.54 1.99 21.14
N ASP A 50 -19.65 1.78 20.44
CA ASP A 50 -19.68 1.44 19.01
C ASP A 50 -19.08 2.56 18.13
N VAL A 51 -19.41 3.82 18.39
CA VAL A 51 -18.84 4.98 17.67
C VAL A 51 -17.33 5.08 17.88
N LYS A 52 -16.84 4.86 19.12
CA LYS A 52 -15.43 4.89 19.43
C LYS A 52 -14.66 3.78 18.73
N ASP A 53 -15.22 2.58 18.70
CA ASP A 53 -14.62 1.44 18.03
C ASP A 53 -14.64 1.64 16.50
N MET A 54 -15.71 2.20 15.95
CA MET A 54 -15.80 2.54 14.54
C MET A 54 -14.74 3.58 14.13
N LYS A 55 -14.56 4.65 14.91
CA LYS A 55 -13.48 5.64 14.71
C LYS A 55 -12.10 4.97 14.73
N ARG A 56 -11.87 4.08 15.69
CA ARG A 56 -10.61 3.32 15.80
C ARG A 56 -10.36 2.47 14.56
N GLN A 57 -11.35 1.74 14.08
CA GLN A 57 -11.23 0.91 12.87
C GLN A 57 -10.93 1.75 11.63
N LEU A 58 -11.58 2.89 11.48
CA LEU A 58 -11.31 3.82 10.37
C LEU A 58 -9.90 4.38 10.41
N ILE A 59 -9.38 4.71 11.59
CA ILE A 59 -7.99 5.17 11.75
C ILE A 59 -7.01 4.05 11.41
N LEU A 60 -7.25 2.82 11.86
CA LEU A 60 -6.42 1.67 11.53
C LEU A 60 -6.43 1.39 10.01
N HIS A 61 -7.59 1.52 9.38
CA HIS A 61 -7.70 1.34 7.93
C HIS A 61 -7.01 2.48 7.17
N TYR A 62 -7.16 3.74 7.59
CA TYR A 62 -6.43 4.88 7.02
C TYR A 62 -4.91 4.68 7.06
N THR A 63 -4.39 4.19 8.19
CA THR A 63 -2.95 3.98 8.40
C THR A 63 -2.44 2.67 7.81
N SER A 64 -3.31 1.81 7.27
CA SER A 64 -2.91 0.55 6.62
C SER A 64 -2.32 0.74 5.23
N VAL A 65 -2.39 1.95 4.68
CA VAL A 65 -1.87 2.31 3.37
C VAL A 65 -1.08 3.63 3.43
N SER A 66 -0.09 3.78 2.56
CA SER A 66 0.74 4.99 2.46
C SER A 66 1.22 5.21 1.03
N PHE A 67 1.47 6.46 0.65
CA PHE A 67 2.20 6.74 -0.58
C PHE A 67 3.68 6.41 -0.42
N PRO A 68 4.37 6.02 -1.50
CA PRO A 68 5.79 5.67 -1.46
C PRO A 68 6.72 6.88 -1.25
N LEU A 69 6.23 8.09 -1.49
CA LEU A 69 6.90 9.37 -1.25
C LEU A 69 5.90 10.36 -0.64
N LYS A 70 6.39 11.35 0.09
CA LYS A 70 5.54 12.43 0.65
C LYS A 70 4.83 13.24 -0.43
N GLN A 71 5.46 13.41 -1.60
CA GLN A 71 4.88 14.06 -2.76
C GLN A 71 5.08 13.17 -3.99
N LEU A 72 4.03 12.99 -4.78
CA LEU A 72 4.10 12.22 -6.00
C LEU A 72 4.23 13.17 -7.20
N HIS A 73 5.39 13.17 -7.82
CA HIS A 73 5.62 13.82 -9.10
C HIS A 73 6.11 12.80 -10.11
N VAL A 74 5.30 12.52 -11.13
CA VAL A 74 5.62 11.50 -12.15
C VAL A 74 6.54 12.09 -13.20
N ASN A 75 7.77 11.59 -13.28
CA ASN A 75 8.73 11.92 -14.33
C ASN A 75 8.50 11.09 -15.60
N SER A 76 8.14 9.82 -15.41
CA SER A 76 7.89 8.92 -16.54
C SER A 76 6.85 7.85 -16.17
N PRO A 77 5.73 7.79 -16.90
CA PRO A 77 4.64 6.86 -16.63
C PRO A 77 4.99 5.43 -17.08
N PHE A 78 4.19 4.49 -16.61
CA PHE A 78 4.15 3.12 -17.11
C PHE A 78 3.68 3.09 -18.59
N GLY A 79 4.22 2.15 -19.38
CA GLY A 79 3.71 1.92 -20.72
C GLY A 79 4.75 2.11 -21.82
N LYS A 80 4.27 2.24 -23.05
CA LYS A 80 5.13 2.40 -24.24
C LYS A 80 5.73 3.80 -24.28
N ARG A 81 7.06 3.87 -24.40
CA ARG A 81 7.80 5.14 -24.53
C ARG A 81 9.08 4.96 -25.33
N LYS A 82 9.73 6.04 -25.71
CA LYS A 82 11.12 5.98 -26.19
C LYS A 82 12.06 5.71 -25.00
N ASP A 83 12.90 4.73 -25.16
CA ASP A 83 13.94 4.40 -24.18
C ASP A 83 14.96 5.56 -24.12
N PRO A 84 15.21 6.15 -22.94
CA PRO A 84 16.08 7.34 -22.81
C PRO A 84 17.55 7.04 -23.14
N PHE A 85 17.98 5.76 -23.18
CA PHE A 85 19.36 5.38 -23.47
C PHE A 85 19.57 5.00 -24.93
N THR A 86 18.58 4.44 -25.59
CA THR A 86 18.70 3.94 -26.95
C THR A 86 17.87 4.71 -27.99
N GLY A 87 16.93 5.55 -27.55
CA GLY A 87 15.98 6.25 -28.41
C GLY A 87 14.93 5.36 -29.07
N LYS A 88 15.02 4.03 -28.89
CA LYS A 88 14.09 3.06 -29.50
C LYS A 88 12.78 2.96 -28.71
N ASN A 89 11.72 2.53 -29.37
CA ASN A 89 10.47 2.21 -28.69
C ASN A 89 10.67 1.04 -27.72
N ALA A 90 10.26 1.23 -26.48
CA ALA A 90 10.37 0.24 -25.41
C ALA A 90 9.17 0.30 -24.47
N GLN A 91 8.95 -0.77 -23.73
CA GLN A 91 7.99 -0.85 -22.66
C GLN A 91 8.65 -0.41 -21.36
N HIS A 92 8.08 0.59 -20.67
CA HIS A 92 8.43 0.97 -19.31
C HIS A 92 7.58 0.15 -18.34
N ASN A 93 8.20 -0.78 -17.63
CA ASN A 93 7.51 -1.72 -16.75
C ASN A 93 7.34 -1.19 -15.31
N GLY A 94 7.28 0.11 -15.15
CA GLY A 94 7.12 0.79 -13.88
C GLY A 94 6.80 2.26 -14.08
N ILE A 95 6.85 3.01 -13.02
CA ILE A 95 6.70 4.46 -12.98
C ILE A 95 7.94 5.08 -12.36
N ASP A 96 8.44 6.18 -12.93
CA ASP A 96 9.54 6.93 -12.35
C ASP A 96 8.97 8.15 -11.63
N LEU A 97 9.20 8.22 -10.31
CA LEU A 97 8.78 9.31 -9.46
C LEU A 97 9.99 10.19 -9.12
N PHE A 98 9.86 11.49 -9.34
CA PHE A 98 10.86 12.45 -8.91
C PHE A 98 11.09 12.35 -7.40
N ALA A 99 12.36 12.24 -7.00
CA ALA A 99 12.77 12.19 -5.60
C ALA A 99 14.26 12.59 -5.53
N ARG A 100 14.62 13.31 -4.50
CA ARG A 100 15.99 13.79 -4.31
C ARG A 100 16.45 13.54 -2.88
N SER A 101 17.07 12.37 -2.68
CA SER A 101 17.47 11.88 -1.34
C SER A 101 16.30 11.83 -0.35
N ASP A 102 15.10 11.57 -0.86
CA ASP A 102 13.87 11.49 -0.07
C ASP A 102 13.74 10.09 0.55
N ASP A 103 13.08 10.04 1.72
CA ASP A 103 12.65 8.79 2.31
C ASP A 103 11.65 8.08 1.41
N VAL A 104 11.85 6.79 1.20
CA VAL A 104 10.96 5.91 0.43
C VAL A 104 10.22 5.01 1.40
N TYR A 105 8.88 5.02 1.31
CA TYR A 105 7.99 4.35 2.26
C TYR A 105 7.36 3.10 1.65
N SER A 106 7.08 2.11 2.51
CA SER A 106 6.26 0.96 2.14
C SER A 106 4.81 1.40 1.91
N ILE A 107 4.22 0.95 0.79
CA ILE A 107 2.85 1.33 0.41
C ILE A 107 1.81 0.66 1.33
N MET A 108 2.06 -0.57 1.73
CA MET A 108 1.20 -1.38 2.61
C MET A 108 2.06 -2.23 3.54
N GLN A 109 1.42 -2.89 4.51
CA GLN A 109 2.11 -3.92 5.26
C GLN A 109 2.50 -5.06 4.33
N GLY A 110 3.77 -5.47 4.37
CA GLY A 110 4.27 -6.54 3.53
C GLY A 110 5.60 -7.11 3.99
N LYS A 111 6.04 -8.14 3.29
CA LYS A 111 7.32 -8.81 3.54
C LYS A 111 8.37 -8.37 2.53
N VAL A 112 9.55 -8.03 3.01
CA VAL A 112 10.73 -7.83 2.14
C VAL A 112 11.18 -9.18 1.59
N ILE A 113 10.94 -9.42 0.31
CA ILE A 113 11.34 -10.67 -0.35
C ILE A 113 12.75 -10.60 -0.91
N LYS A 114 13.24 -9.38 -1.20
CA LYS A 114 14.62 -9.16 -1.64
C LYS A 114 15.06 -7.71 -1.35
N SER A 115 16.28 -7.55 -0.88
CA SER A 115 16.99 -6.27 -0.78
C SER A 115 18.42 -6.51 -1.24
N GLY A 116 18.95 -5.62 -2.09
CA GLY A 116 20.28 -5.83 -2.66
C GLY A 116 20.66 -4.80 -3.71
N VAL A 117 21.69 -5.15 -4.47
CA VAL A 117 22.22 -4.32 -5.56
C VAL A 117 22.30 -5.14 -6.84
N ASP A 118 21.87 -4.58 -7.96
CA ASP A 118 22.16 -5.13 -9.28
C ASP A 118 22.59 -4.04 -10.27
N ARG A 119 23.18 -4.47 -11.39
CA ARG A 119 23.74 -3.55 -12.38
C ARG A 119 22.71 -2.56 -12.94
N LYS A 120 21.47 -3.00 -13.19
CA LYS A 120 20.43 -2.19 -13.85
C LYS A 120 19.66 -1.34 -12.86
N SER A 121 19.17 -1.97 -11.79
CA SER A 121 18.29 -1.35 -10.80
C SER A 121 19.05 -0.55 -9.74
N GLY A 122 20.39 -0.72 -9.66
CA GLY A 122 21.15 -0.19 -8.54
C GLY A 122 20.77 -0.85 -7.22
N ILE A 123 20.74 -0.08 -6.15
CA ILE A 123 20.21 -0.51 -4.86
C ILE A 123 18.69 -0.58 -4.96
N TYR A 124 18.13 -1.71 -4.55
CA TYR A 124 16.69 -1.95 -4.65
C TYR A 124 16.14 -2.71 -3.45
N VAL A 125 14.84 -2.53 -3.21
CA VAL A 125 14.02 -3.30 -2.28
C VAL A 125 12.85 -3.87 -3.05
N LYS A 126 12.54 -5.16 -2.81
CA LYS A 126 11.32 -5.83 -3.33
C LYS A 126 10.45 -6.25 -2.17
N MET A 127 9.21 -5.78 -2.19
CA MET A 127 8.17 -6.07 -1.21
C MET A 127 7.12 -6.99 -1.80
N GLN A 128 6.57 -7.86 -0.98
CA GLN A 128 5.40 -8.67 -1.29
C GLN A 128 4.20 -8.17 -0.50
N TYR A 129 3.12 -7.81 -1.19
CA TYR A 129 1.83 -7.41 -0.67
C TYR A 129 0.77 -8.38 -1.22
N GLY A 130 0.46 -9.47 -0.50
CA GLY A 130 -0.38 -10.54 -1.03
C GLY A 130 0.15 -11.08 -2.36
N ASP A 131 -0.65 -11.02 -3.41
CA ASP A 131 -0.30 -11.45 -4.78
C ASP A 131 0.56 -10.43 -5.56
N TYR A 132 0.78 -9.23 -4.99
CA TYR A 132 1.54 -8.18 -5.63
C TYR A 132 3.00 -8.20 -5.18
N THR A 133 3.91 -8.04 -6.13
CA THR A 133 5.32 -7.77 -5.87
C THR A 133 5.65 -6.36 -6.33
N VAL A 134 6.10 -5.52 -5.43
CA VAL A 134 6.51 -4.14 -5.71
C VAL A 134 8.03 -4.03 -5.57
N SER A 135 8.67 -3.46 -6.58
CA SER A 135 10.11 -3.19 -6.54
C SER A 135 10.35 -1.68 -6.53
N TYR A 136 11.20 -1.23 -5.60
CA TYR A 136 11.68 0.14 -5.45
C TYR A 136 13.15 0.14 -5.83
N CYS A 137 13.50 0.84 -6.92
CA CYS A 137 14.85 0.81 -7.50
C CYS A 137 15.51 2.18 -7.49
N HIS A 138 16.78 2.20 -7.86
CA HIS A 138 17.67 3.37 -7.94
C HIS A 138 17.88 4.07 -6.60
N LEU A 139 17.69 3.34 -5.50
CA LEU A 139 17.90 3.85 -4.14
C LEU A 139 19.37 4.23 -3.92
N SER A 140 19.63 5.22 -3.06
CA SER A 140 20.95 5.48 -2.52
C SER A 140 21.25 4.58 -1.32
N LYS A 141 20.21 4.15 -0.59
CA LYS A 141 20.33 3.27 0.57
C LYS A 141 19.05 2.44 0.73
N ALA A 142 19.19 1.15 1.01
CA ALA A 142 18.13 0.31 1.55
C ALA A 142 18.31 0.22 3.07
N VAL A 143 17.23 0.39 3.85
CA VAL A 143 17.29 0.33 5.33
C VAL A 143 16.63 -0.94 5.87
N VAL A 144 16.08 -1.76 4.99
CA VAL A 144 15.43 -3.03 5.30
C VAL A 144 16.15 -4.19 4.60
N LYS A 145 16.00 -5.40 5.15
CA LYS A 145 16.62 -6.63 4.63
C LYS A 145 15.57 -7.70 4.32
N ARG A 146 15.96 -8.68 3.51
CA ARG A 146 15.10 -9.83 3.20
C ARG A 146 14.60 -10.52 4.47
N GLY A 147 13.31 -10.75 4.54
CA GLY A 147 12.60 -11.40 5.64
C GLY A 147 11.88 -10.42 6.55
N ASP A 148 12.26 -9.14 6.57
CA ASP A 148 11.60 -8.13 7.40
C ASP A 148 10.11 -8.01 7.02
N ILE A 149 9.27 -7.82 8.02
CA ILE A 149 7.88 -7.40 7.88
C ILE A 149 7.85 -5.89 8.14
N VAL A 150 7.30 -5.15 7.19
CA VAL A 150 7.29 -3.69 7.20
C VAL A 150 5.84 -3.23 7.10
N ASN A 151 5.45 -2.26 7.92
CA ASN A 151 4.11 -1.68 7.89
C ASN A 151 4.00 -0.57 6.82
N ALA A 152 2.78 -0.19 6.48
CA ALA A 152 2.54 0.97 5.62
C ALA A 152 3.17 2.23 6.24
N GLY A 153 3.80 3.06 5.42
CA GLY A 153 4.45 4.30 5.86
C GLY A 153 5.78 4.13 6.58
N GLU A 154 6.27 2.91 6.79
CA GLU A 154 7.64 2.70 7.31
C GLU A 154 8.68 2.92 6.20
N ILE A 155 9.81 3.51 6.57
CA ILE A 155 10.90 3.80 5.63
C ILE A 155 11.58 2.49 5.24
N ILE A 156 11.67 2.24 3.93
CA ILE A 156 12.34 1.07 3.35
C ILE A 156 13.67 1.41 2.70
N GLY A 157 13.91 2.68 2.40
CA GLY A 157 15.14 3.16 1.77
C GLY A 157 15.14 4.66 1.59
N ILE A 158 16.20 5.14 0.95
CA ILE A 158 16.38 6.54 0.54
C ILE A 158 16.51 6.56 -0.97
N SER A 159 15.82 7.46 -1.64
CA SER A 159 15.90 7.65 -3.08
C SER A 159 17.32 8.04 -3.53
N GLY A 160 17.63 7.83 -4.80
CA GLY A 160 18.95 8.14 -5.33
C GLY A 160 19.02 8.04 -6.84
N ASN A 161 20.20 7.69 -7.34
CA ASN A 161 20.50 7.61 -8.77
C ASN A 161 21.43 6.41 -9.06
N THR A 162 21.25 5.30 -8.35
CA THR A 162 22.12 4.13 -8.53
C THR A 162 21.64 3.23 -9.67
N GLY A 163 22.58 2.46 -10.25
CA GLY A 163 22.32 1.56 -11.36
C GLY A 163 22.44 2.20 -12.75
N THR A 164 22.67 1.36 -13.77
CA THR A 164 22.95 1.82 -15.14
C THR A 164 21.70 2.22 -15.93
N ARG A 165 20.50 2.03 -15.36
CA ARG A 165 19.20 2.40 -15.97
C ARG A 165 18.59 3.63 -15.33
N SER A 166 19.35 4.36 -14.51
CA SER A 166 18.96 5.66 -13.97
C SER A 166 19.61 6.80 -14.76
N THR A 167 18.86 7.84 -15.08
CA THR A 167 19.33 9.05 -15.77
C THR A 167 19.37 10.28 -14.86
N GLY A 168 19.08 10.13 -13.58
CA GLY A 168 19.00 11.19 -12.58
C GLY A 168 18.34 10.71 -11.30
N GLU A 169 18.25 11.56 -10.31
CA GLU A 169 17.64 11.20 -9.02
C GLU A 169 16.14 10.97 -9.17
N HIS A 170 15.69 9.76 -8.83
CA HIS A 170 14.30 9.34 -8.84
C HIS A 170 14.13 7.99 -8.12
N VAL A 171 12.89 7.61 -7.88
CA VAL A 171 12.55 6.23 -7.51
C VAL A 171 11.79 5.59 -8.67
N HIS A 172 12.32 4.47 -9.19
CA HIS A 172 11.59 3.63 -10.12
C HIS A 172 10.77 2.61 -9.33
N ILE A 173 9.45 2.62 -9.51
CA ILE A 173 8.53 1.67 -8.87
C ILE A 173 7.91 0.79 -9.94
N SER A 174 8.11 -0.53 -9.83
CA SER A 174 7.44 -1.50 -10.69
C SER A 174 6.57 -2.45 -9.88
N VAL A 175 5.40 -2.75 -10.40
CA VAL A 175 4.42 -3.62 -9.77
C VAL A 175 4.18 -4.84 -10.64
N LYS A 176 4.20 -6.02 -10.02
CA LYS A 176 3.75 -7.26 -10.63
C LYS A 176 2.55 -7.79 -9.86
N TYR A 177 1.51 -8.13 -10.59
CA TYR A 177 0.46 -9.01 -10.11
C TYR A 177 0.77 -10.42 -10.59
N LYS A 178 1.00 -11.34 -9.64
CA LYS A 178 1.58 -12.66 -9.95
C LYS A 178 2.90 -12.50 -10.73
N SER A 179 2.93 -12.79 -12.03
CA SER A 179 4.14 -12.69 -12.88
C SER A 179 4.12 -11.53 -13.88
N HIS A 180 3.01 -10.81 -14.04
CA HIS A 180 2.81 -9.79 -15.06
C HIS A 180 3.00 -8.39 -14.50
N TYR A 181 3.74 -7.53 -15.23
CA TYR A 181 3.83 -6.12 -14.89
C TYR A 181 2.50 -5.43 -15.14
N ILE A 182 2.08 -4.63 -14.19
CA ILE A 182 0.87 -3.80 -14.26
C ILE A 182 1.23 -2.35 -13.95
N ASP A 183 0.34 -1.43 -14.31
CA ASP A 183 0.52 -0.02 -14.01
C ASP A 183 0.53 0.23 -12.50
N PRO A 184 1.63 0.80 -11.95
CA PRO A 184 1.71 1.10 -10.52
C PRO A 184 0.68 2.10 -10.00
N THR A 185 0.10 2.92 -10.87
CA THR A 185 -0.93 3.90 -10.48
C THR A 185 -2.13 3.25 -9.81
N ILE A 186 -2.42 1.99 -10.12
CA ILE A 186 -3.50 1.23 -9.46
C ILE A 186 -3.32 1.15 -7.94
N LEU A 187 -2.08 1.03 -7.45
CA LEU A 187 -1.81 1.05 -6.01
C LEU A 187 -1.93 2.46 -5.42
N PHE A 188 -1.54 3.48 -6.18
CA PHE A 188 -1.66 4.87 -5.72
C PHE A 188 -3.12 5.32 -5.66
N ASP A 189 -3.94 4.89 -6.61
CA ASP A 189 -5.38 5.13 -6.60
C ASP A 189 -6.03 4.43 -5.41
N TYR A 190 -5.68 3.17 -5.14
CA TYR A 190 -6.13 2.44 -3.97
C TYR A 190 -5.77 3.16 -2.65
N VAL A 191 -4.55 3.65 -2.51
CA VAL A 191 -4.13 4.44 -1.33
C VAL A 191 -5.00 5.68 -1.18
N ARG A 192 -5.19 6.43 -2.28
CA ARG A 192 -5.96 7.68 -2.29
C ARG A 192 -7.41 7.43 -1.90
N GLU A 193 -8.05 6.46 -2.55
CA GLU A 193 -9.45 6.11 -2.32
C GLU A 193 -9.66 5.65 -0.87
N THR A 194 -8.82 4.74 -0.37
CA THR A 194 -8.88 4.26 1.03
C THR A 194 -8.79 5.42 2.03
N GLN A 195 -7.81 6.32 1.84
CA GLN A 195 -7.64 7.45 2.74
C GLN A 195 -8.80 8.44 2.67
N GLN A 196 -9.32 8.71 1.47
CA GLN A 196 -10.47 9.61 1.28
C GLN A 196 -11.74 9.06 1.91
N GLU A 197 -12.04 7.78 1.69
CA GLU A 197 -13.20 7.12 2.31
C GLU A 197 -13.14 7.13 3.84
N CYS A 198 -11.98 6.80 4.41
CA CYS A 198 -11.80 6.83 5.86
C CYS A 198 -12.01 8.23 6.43
N LEU A 199 -11.43 9.26 5.79
CA LEU A 199 -11.61 10.65 6.22
C LEU A 199 -13.05 11.13 6.10
N GLN A 200 -13.75 10.75 5.03
CA GLN A 200 -15.16 11.09 4.85
C GLN A 200 -16.02 10.48 5.97
N LYS A 201 -15.89 9.17 6.22
CA LYS A 201 -16.61 8.48 7.28
C LYS A 201 -16.27 9.02 8.67
N LEU A 202 -15.01 9.39 8.93
CA LEU A 202 -14.61 10.01 10.20
C LEU A 202 -15.28 11.37 10.43
N LYS A 203 -15.49 12.17 9.37
CA LYS A 203 -16.21 13.45 9.46
C LYS A 203 -17.69 13.26 9.78
N GLU A 204 -18.30 12.18 9.29
CA GLU A 204 -19.72 11.87 9.54
C GLU A 204 -19.98 11.38 10.98
N LEU A 205 -18.91 10.96 11.70
CA LEU A 205 -18.98 10.51 13.09
C LEU A 205 -18.65 11.63 14.11
N VAL A 206 -18.42 12.86 13.65
CA VAL A 206 -18.17 14.03 14.50
C VAL A 206 -19.42 14.85 14.66
#